data_240090407d26d0736691ce27899ea28e
#
_entry.id   240090407d26d0736691ce27899ea28e
#
_cell.length_a   1.000
_cell.length_b   1.000
_cell.length_c   1.000
_cell.angle_alpha   90.00
_cell.angle_beta   90.00
_cell.angle_gamma   90.00
#
_symmetry.space_group_name_H-M   'P 1'
#
loop_
_entity.id
_entity.type
_entity.pdbx_description
1 polymer ?
#
loop_
_entity_poly.entity_id
_entity_poly.type
_entity_poly.pdbx_seq_one_letter_code
_entity_poly.pdbx_strand_id
1 'polypeptide(L)'
;MKTCLYLIATPIGNLEDITLRALEILKKVDLVVCEDTRTTNRLLSHYGIRKKLISMHQHNEKNKTEILMNDLLNGKSIAYVSDAGTPAISDPGAFLVNQALKLGLKVSPIPGPSSLVAAFSASGIVSTQFQFYGFLPNTASKSKKLLQKIYDQTLPTIFFESPHRILKTLALLQNIFGPLCEIFIARELTKIYETIYKDK
;
A
#
# COMPACT_ATOMS: atom_id res chain seq x y z
N MET A 1 -18.70 -14.81 12.95
CA MET A 1 -17.72 -13.74 13.28
C MET A 1 -18.48 -12.46 13.55
N LYS A 2 -18.00 -11.52 14.38
CA LYS A 2 -18.69 -10.22 14.54
C LYS A 2 -18.51 -9.40 13.28
N THR A 3 -19.53 -8.64 12.88
CA THR A 3 -19.49 -7.69 11.77
C THR A 3 -18.28 -6.77 11.88
N CYS A 4 -17.47 -6.70 10.84
CA CYS A 4 -16.27 -5.88 10.83
C CYS A 4 -15.73 -5.73 9.40
N LEU A 5 -15.21 -4.55 9.08
CA LEU A 5 -14.36 -4.32 7.92
C LEU A 5 -12.89 -4.52 8.35
N TYR A 6 -12.25 -5.56 7.84
CA TYR A 6 -10.83 -5.85 8.10
C TYR A 6 -9.98 -5.30 6.98
N LEU A 7 -8.99 -4.47 7.30
CA LEU A 7 -7.98 -3.98 6.35
C LEU A 7 -6.75 -4.88 6.51
N ILE A 8 -6.49 -5.74 5.54
CA ILE A 8 -5.47 -6.78 5.68
C ILE A 8 -4.29 -6.44 4.77
N ALA A 9 -3.12 -6.25 5.37
CA ALA A 9 -1.87 -6.13 4.64
C ALA A 9 -1.48 -7.47 3.99
N THR A 10 -1.11 -7.43 2.72
CA THR A 10 -0.73 -8.58 1.89
C THR A 10 0.76 -8.56 1.57
N PRO A 11 1.36 -9.70 1.19
CA PRO A 11 2.77 -9.78 0.81
C PRO A 11 3.15 -8.77 -0.28
N ILE A 12 4.34 -8.19 -0.18
CA ILE A 12 4.89 -7.25 -1.17
C ILE A 12 5.79 -7.92 -2.21
N GLY A 13 6.10 -9.20 -2.03
CA GLY A 13 6.94 -9.96 -2.96
C GLY A 13 7.16 -11.41 -2.55
N ASN A 14 7.15 -11.70 -1.24
CA ASN A 14 7.30 -13.04 -0.69
C ASN A 14 6.00 -13.45 0.02
N LEU A 15 5.39 -14.55 -0.41
CA LEU A 15 4.13 -15.02 0.17
C LEU A 15 4.24 -15.32 1.67
N GLU A 16 5.40 -15.73 2.15
CA GLU A 16 5.65 -16.03 3.56
C GLU A 16 5.55 -14.81 4.50
N ASP A 17 5.57 -13.59 3.94
CA ASP A 17 5.42 -12.36 4.73
C ASP A 17 3.98 -12.14 5.25
N ILE A 18 3.01 -12.92 4.82
CA ILE A 18 1.65 -12.82 5.33
C ILE A 18 1.58 -13.26 6.79
N THR A 19 0.83 -12.52 7.62
CA THR A 19 0.71 -12.89 9.02
C THR A 19 -0.28 -14.05 9.23
N LEU A 20 -0.04 -14.88 10.24
CA LEU A 20 -0.96 -15.95 10.63
C LEU A 20 -2.36 -15.41 10.92
N ARG A 21 -2.45 -14.23 11.58
CA ARG A 21 -3.72 -13.58 11.87
C ARG A 21 -4.45 -13.13 10.60
N ALA A 22 -3.74 -12.66 9.58
CA ALA A 22 -4.33 -12.33 8.28
C ALA A 22 -4.96 -13.56 7.64
N LEU A 23 -4.25 -14.69 7.59
CA LEU A 23 -4.75 -15.97 7.08
C LEU A 23 -6.00 -16.44 7.81
N GLU A 24 -5.99 -16.39 9.15
CA GLU A 24 -7.15 -16.77 9.96
C GLU A 24 -8.39 -15.91 9.69
N ILE A 25 -8.20 -14.61 9.51
CA ILE A 25 -9.30 -13.70 9.19
C ILE A 25 -9.82 -13.96 7.77
N LEU A 26 -8.92 -14.10 6.79
CA LEU A 26 -9.29 -14.43 5.41
C LEU A 26 -10.08 -15.73 5.31
N LYS A 27 -9.78 -16.74 6.13
CA LYS A 27 -10.56 -17.98 6.22
C LYS A 27 -11.97 -17.76 6.80
N LYS A 28 -12.17 -16.75 7.65
CA LYS A 28 -13.42 -16.58 8.44
C LYS A 28 -14.39 -15.55 7.86
N VAL A 29 -13.92 -14.53 7.12
CA VAL A 29 -14.79 -13.48 6.57
C VAL A 29 -15.76 -14.02 5.53
N ASP A 30 -16.87 -13.32 5.33
CA ASP A 30 -17.92 -13.71 4.37
C ASP A 30 -17.51 -13.44 2.92
N LEU A 31 -16.73 -12.37 2.70
CA LEU A 31 -16.20 -12.02 1.38
C LEU A 31 -14.90 -11.23 1.49
N VAL A 32 -14.13 -11.21 0.39
CA VAL A 32 -12.90 -10.44 0.25
C VAL A 32 -13.07 -9.43 -0.87
N VAL A 33 -12.77 -8.18 -0.58
CA VAL A 33 -12.72 -7.07 -1.54
C VAL A 33 -11.25 -6.80 -1.86
N CYS A 34 -10.92 -6.64 -3.13
CA CYS A 34 -9.55 -6.50 -3.61
C CYS A 34 -9.48 -5.63 -4.87
N GLU A 35 -8.31 -5.14 -5.23
CA GLU A 35 -8.12 -4.37 -6.45
C GLU A 35 -8.15 -5.29 -7.68
N ASP A 36 -7.24 -6.26 -7.76
CA ASP A 36 -7.20 -7.30 -8.79
C ASP A 36 -7.54 -8.69 -8.19
N THR A 37 -8.67 -9.23 -8.63
CA THR A 37 -9.13 -10.56 -8.20
C THR A 37 -8.19 -11.69 -8.59
N ARG A 38 -7.39 -11.53 -9.65
CA ARG A 38 -6.42 -12.53 -10.10
C ARG A 38 -5.24 -12.63 -9.14
N THR A 39 -4.71 -11.47 -8.72
CA THR A 39 -3.62 -11.38 -7.74
C THR A 39 -4.06 -11.95 -6.40
N THR A 40 -5.22 -11.50 -5.91
CA THR A 40 -5.77 -12.00 -4.64
C THR A 40 -6.12 -13.48 -4.70
N ASN A 41 -6.69 -13.96 -5.80
CA ASN A 41 -7.00 -15.39 -5.93
C ASN A 41 -5.73 -16.26 -5.91
N ARG A 42 -4.62 -15.79 -6.50
CA ARG A 42 -3.33 -16.49 -6.43
C ARG A 42 -2.85 -16.61 -4.97
N LEU A 43 -2.91 -15.53 -4.21
CA LEU A 43 -2.57 -15.51 -2.79
C LEU A 43 -3.44 -16.48 -1.99
N LEU A 44 -4.76 -16.38 -2.12
CA LEU A 44 -5.69 -17.23 -1.39
C LEU A 44 -5.53 -18.71 -1.74
N SER A 45 -5.37 -19.03 -3.03
CA SER A 45 -5.17 -20.40 -3.50
C SER A 45 -3.89 -21.02 -2.96
N HIS A 46 -2.80 -20.26 -2.85
CA HIS A 46 -1.56 -20.73 -2.25
C HIS A 46 -1.75 -21.22 -0.81
N TYR A 47 -2.64 -20.56 -0.05
CA TYR A 47 -2.96 -20.93 1.34
C TYR A 47 -4.20 -21.81 1.48
N GLY A 48 -4.71 -22.37 0.38
CA GLY A 48 -5.90 -23.24 0.38
C GLY A 48 -7.19 -22.53 0.80
N ILE A 49 -7.27 -21.22 0.65
CA ILE A 49 -8.43 -20.41 1.03
C ILE A 49 -9.31 -20.18 -0.20
N ARG A 50 -10.61 -20.49 -0.10
CA ARG A 50 -11.60 -20.20 -1.13
C ARG A 50 -12.60 -19.19 -0.63
N LYS A 51 -12.70 -18.02 -1.29
CA LYS A 51 -13.59 -16.92 -0.92
C LYS A 51 -14.21 -16.25 -2.14
N LYS A 52 -15.38 -15.68 -1.92
CA LYS A 52 -15.99 -14.78 -2.90
C LYS A 52 -15.15 -13.52 -2.95
N LEU A 53 -14.67 -13.17 -4.16
CA LEU A 53 -13.89 -11.95 -4.42
C LEU A 53 -14.77 -10.90 -5.08
N ILE A 54 -14.60 -9.64 -4.67
CA ILE A 54 -15.23 -8.47 -5.29
C ILE A 54 -14.12 -7.50 -5.66
N SER A 55 -14.03 -7.14 -6.94
CA SER A 55 -13.08 -6.13 -7.39
C SER A 55 -13.57 -4.72 -7.04
N MET A 56 -12.66 -3.93 -6.43
CA MET A 56 -12.85 -2.51 -6.14
C MET A 56 -11.56 -1.75 -6.46
N HIS A 57 -11.63 -0.83 -7.41
CA HIS A 57 -10.55 0.02 -7.88
C HIS A 57 -11.01 1.49 -7.93
N GLN A 58 -10.11 2.43 -8.14
CA GLN A 58 -10.39 3.88 -8.08
C GLN A 58 -11.65 4.31 -8.87
N HIS A 59 -11.89 3.71 -10.04
CA HIS A 59 -13.01 4.11 -10.89
C HIS A 59 -14.38 3.61 -10.42
N ASN A 60 -14.45 2.53 -9.61
CA ASN A 60 -15.72 1.96 -9.13
C ASN A 60 -15.88 2.01 -7.60
N GLU A 61 -14.92 2.57 -6.88
CA GLU A 61 -14.88 2.57 -5.42
C GLU A 61 -16.16 3.11 -4.79
N LYS A 62 -16.69 4.25 -5.28
CA LYS A 62 -17.91 4.86 -4.74
C LYS A 62 -19.12 3.93 -4.82
N ASN A 63 -19.42 3.41 -6.02
CA ASN A 63 -20.55 2.53 -6.23
C ASN A 63 -20.42 1.22 -5.47
N LYS A 64 -19.21 0.65 -5.42
CA LYS A 64 -18.95 -0.57 -4.66
C LYS A 64 -19.07 -0.36 -3.17
N THR A 65 -18.64 0.79 -2.66
CA THR A 65 -18.74 1.13 -1.24
C THR A 65 -20.19 1.08 -0.74
N GLU A 66 -21.15 1.60 -1.49
CA GLU A 66 -22.58 1.55 -1.10
C GLU A 66 -23.08 0.11 -0.91
N ILE A 67 -22.72 -0.78 -1.83
CA ILE A 67 -23.08 -2.19 -1.75
C ILE A 67 -22.42 -2.84 -0.53
N LEU A 68 -21.15 -2.57 -0.30
CA LEU A 68 -20.38 -3.14 0.81
C LEU A 68 -20.86 -2.62 2.18
N MET A 69 -21.29 -1.35 2.25
CA MET A 69 -21.92 -0.82 3.47
C MET A 69 -23.20 -1.56 3.82
N ASN A 70 -24.05 -1.84 2.84
CA ASN A 70 -25.26 -2.64 3.05
C ASN A 70 -24.92 -4.07 3.53
N ASP A 71 -23.91 -4.71 2.96
CA ASP A 71 -23.44 -6.02 3.40
C ASP A 71 -22.96 -6.00 4.86
N LEU A 72 -22.19 -4.99 5.25
CA LEU A 72 -21.73 -4.80 6.64
C LEU A 72 -22.92 -4.54 7.58
N LEU A 73 -23.85 -3.65 7.22
CA LEU A 73 -25.04 -3.37 8.03
C LEU A 73 -25.93 -4.59 8.22
N ASN A 74 -25.95 -5.50 7.24
CA ASN A 74 -26.64 -6.79 7.32
C ASN A 74 -25.85 -7.89 8.07
N GLY A 75 -24.79 -7.50 8.78
CA GLY A 75 -24.07 -8.42 9.67
C GLY A 75 -22.91 -9.19 9.03
N LYS A 76 -22.59 -8.97 7.75
CA LYS A 76 -21.44 -9.62 7.11
C LYS A 76 -20.11 -9.04 7.60
N SER A 77 -19.09 -9.87 7.60
CA SER A 77 -17.70 -9.51 7.81
C SER A 77 -16.96 -9.46 6.47
N ILE A 78 -16.21 -8.38 6.25
CA ILE A 78 -15.53 -8.10 4.98
C ILE A 78 -14.03 -7.92 5.22
N ALA A 79 -13.19 -8.58 4.43
CA ALA A 79 -11.78 -8.25 4.33
C ALA A 79 -11.55 -7.37 3.09
N TYR A 80 -10.83 -6.28 3.26
CA TYR A 80 -10.29 -5.49 2.16
C TYR A 80 -8.77 -5.67 2.09
N VAL A 81 -8.28 -6.04 0.93
CA VAL A 81 -6.86 -6.24 0.63
C VAL A 81 -6.45 -5.40 -0.57
N SER A 82 -5.21 -4.89 -0.59
CA SER A 82 -4.56 -4.37 -1.79
C SER A 82 -3.80 -5.48 -2.52
N ASP A 83 -3.33 -5.22 -3.72
CA ASP A 83 -2.53 -6.17 -4.49
C ASP A 83 -1.20 -6.49 -3.80
N ALA A 84 -0.62 -5.51 -3.08
CA ALA A 84 0.60 -5.68 -2.30
C ALA A 84 0.68 -4.66 -1.15
N GLY A 85 1.07 -5.11 0.04
CA GLY A 85 1.31 -4.26 1.19
C GLY A 85 0.04 -3.86 1.94
N THR A 86 0.08 -2.69 2.60
CA THR A 86 -0.98 -2.18 3.46
C THR A 86 -2.03 -1.44 2.64
N PRO A 87 -3.32 -1.86 2.68
CA PRO A 87 -4.38 -1.23 1.91
C PRO A 87 -4.64 0.22 2.31
N ALA A 88 -5.18 1.01 1.37
CA ALA A 88 -5.47 2.44 1.51
C ALA A 88 -4.22 3.36 1.67
N ILE A 89 -3.02 2.83 1.46
CA ILE A 89 -1.76 3.60 1.41
C ILE A 89 -1.29 3.64 -0.04
N SER A 90 -1.53 4.73 -0.73
CA SER A 90 -1.37 4.89 -2.20
C SER A 90 -2.28 3.98 -3.06
N ASP A 91 -3.21 3.30 -2.43
CA ASP A 91 -4.18 2.37 -3.03
C ASP A 91 -5.61 2.85 -2.74
N PRO A 92 -6.62 2.33 -3.46
CA PRO A 92 -8.02 2.53 -3.11
C PRO A 92 -8.33 2.01 -1.69
N GLY A 93 -9.48 2.41 -1.13
CA GLY A 93 -9.97 1.91 0.16
C GLY A 93 -10.20 2.98 1.21
N ALA A 94 -9.54 4.14 1.10
CA ALA A 94 -9.73 5.22 2.07
C ALA A 94 -11.19 5.71 2.12
N PHE A 95 -11.88 5.77 0.98
CA PHE A 95 -13.29 6.15 0.92
C PHE A 95 -14.18 5.08 1.58
N LEU A 96 -13.94 3.80 1.31
CA LEU A 96 -14.62 2.67 1.96
C LEU A 96 -14.50 2.75 3.49
N VAL A 97 -13.28 2.94 3.99
CA VAL A 97 -12.99 3.07 5.43
C VAL A 97 -13.74 4.27 6.03
N ASN A 98 -13.68 5.43 5.38
CA ASN A 98 -14.35 6.63 5.86
C ASN A 98 -15.87 6.43 5.97
N GLN A 99 -16.50 5.80 4.98
CA GLN A 99 -17.95 5.52 5.03
C GLN A 99 -18.29 4.52 6.14
N ALA A 100 -17.49 3.46 6.33
CA ALA A 100 -17.70 2.51 7.41
C ALA A 100 -17.63 3.20 8.79
N LEU A 101 -16.64 4.05 9.01
CA LEU A 101 -16.48 4.80 10.26
C LEU A 101 -17.64 5.79 10.49
N LYS A 102 -18.12 6.49 9.45
CA LYS A 102 -19.26 7.40 9.54
C LYS A 102 -20.56 6.70 9.95
N LEU A 103 -20.71 5.43 9.56
CA LEU A 103 -21.86 4.60 9.93
C LEU A 103 -21.68 3.89 11.29
N GLY A 104 -20.61 4.18 12.03
CA GLY A 104 -20.30 3.52 13.31
C GLY A 104 -19.94 2.03 13.18
N LEU A 105 -19.61 1.57 11.97
CA LEU A 105 -19.21 0.20 11.73
C LEU A 105 -17.80 -0.06 12.25
N LYS A 106 -17.55 -1.25 12.75
CA LYS A 106 -16.22 -1.63 13.22
C LYS A 106 -15.25 -1.79 12.04
N VAL A 107 -14.15 -1.04 12.11
CA VAL A 107 -13.00 -1.19 11.22
C VAL A 107 -11.82 -1.73 12.02
N SER A 108 -11.11 -2.71 11.49
CA SER A 108 -9.97 -3.34 12.18
C SER A 108 -8.79 -3.50 11.21
N PRO A 109 -7.71 -2.74 11.41
CA PRO A 109 -6.48 -2.97 10.66
C PRO A 109 -5.79 -4.25 11.15
N ILE A 110 -5.31 -5.04 10.21
CA ILE A 110 -4.51 -6.22 10.45
C ILE A 110 -3.09 -5.90 9.98
N PRO A 111 -2.18 -5.58 10.89
CA PRO A 111 -0.79 -5.25 10.56
C PRO A 111 -0.12 -6.35 9.76
N GLY A 112 0.79 -5.94 8.89
CA GLY A 112 1.55 -6.87 8.06
C GLY A 112 2.53 -6.13 7.15
N PRO A 113 2.89 -6.67 5.98
CA PRO A 113 3.88 -6.12 5.10
C PRO A 113 3.59 -4.69 4.66
N SER A 114 4.64 -3.88 4.61
CA SER A 114 4.61 -2.51 4.09
C SER A 114 5.98 -2.17 3.49
N SER A 115 6.04 -1.95 2.18
CA SER A 115 7.29 -1.56 1.51
C SER A 115 7.84 -0.24 2.03
N LEU A 116 6.96 0.69 2.39
CA LEU A 116 7.31 1.99 2.97
C LEU A 116 8.13 1.83 4.26
N VAL A 117 7.60 1.07 5.23
CA VAL A 117 8.23 0.89 6.54
C VAL A 117 9.45 -0.04 6.42
N ALA A 118 9.38 -1.08 5.59
CA ALA A 118 10.51 -1.98 5.34
C ALA A 118 11.69 -1.21 4.73
N ALA A 119 11.46 -0.38 3.71
CA ALA A 119 12.50 0.45 3.10
C ALA A 119 13.10 1.42 4.11
N PHE A 120 12.28 2.13 4.89
CA PHE A 120 12.77 3.09 5.88
C PHE A 120 13.61 2.43 6.96
N SER A 121 13.17 1.27 7.47
CA SER A 121 13.93 0.53 8.50
C SER A 121 15.30 0.05 8.00
N ALA A 122 15.42 -0.27 6.73
CA ALA A 122 16.68 -0.71 6.10
C ALA A 122 17.59 0.44 5.65
N SER A 123 17.10 1.69 5.64
CA SER A 123 17.83 2.82 5.10
C SER A 123 19.02 3.28 5.96
N GLY A 124 19.02 2.97 7.26
CA GLY A 124 19.99 3.50 8.21
C GLY A 124 19.88 5.02 8.41
N ILE A 125 18.76 5.63 8.03
CA ILE A 125 18.50 7.06 8.28
C ILE A 125 18.08 7.22 9.75
N VAL A 126 18.83 8.02 10.50
CA VAL A 126 18.55 8.31 11.90
C VAL A 126 17.51 9.44 11.99
N SER A 127 16.25 9.08 12.04
CA SER A 127 15.14 10.02 12.22
C SER A 127 13.93 9.33 12.84
N THR A 128 13.21 10.03 13.70
CA THR A 128 11.92 9.60 14.25
C THR A 128 10.75 10.07 13.40
N GLN A 129 11.03 10.88 12.37
CA GLN A 129 10.03 11.49 11.49
C GLN A 129 10.42 11.25 10.05
N PHE A 130 9.45 11.02 9.20
CA PHE A 130 9.58 11.01 7.74
C PHE A 130 8.27 11.45 7.10
N GLN A 131 8.33 11.82 5.84
CA GLN A 131 7.16 12.15 5.05
C GLN A 131 7.04 11.21 3.85
N PHE A 132 5.81 10.87 3.48
CA PHE A 132 5.51 9.98 2.37
C PHE A 132 4.60 10.66 1.35
N TYR A 133 4.98 10.62 0.08
CA TYR A 133 4.26 11.29 -1.01
C TYR A 133 3.63 10.33 -2.03
N GLY A 134 3.68 9.01 -1.79
CA GLY A 134 3.21 8.05 -2.79
C GLY A 134 4.06 8.09 -4.06
N PHE A 135 3.44 7.98 -5.23
CA PHE A 135 4.14 8.13 -6.51
C PHE A 135 4.33 9.60 -6.90
N LEU A 136 5.50 9.90 -7.47
CA LEU A 136 5.70 11.22 -8.08
C LEU A 136 4.72 11.44 -9.24
N PRO A 137 4.23 12.69 -9.42
CA PRO A 137 3.34 13.03 -10.53
C PRO A 137 3.90 12.58 -11.88
N ASN A 138 3.03 12.23 -12.83
CA ASN A 138 3.45 11.72 -14.14
C ASN A 138 4.07 12.78 -15.04
N THR A 139 3.80 14.08 -14.81
CA THR A 139 4.35 15.17 -15.62
C THR A 139 5.60 15.77 -14.96
N ALA A 140 6.65 15.97 -15.74
CA ALA A 140 7.92 16.52 -15.27
C ALA A 140 7.77 17.87 -14.52
N SER A 141 6.87 18.75 -15.01
CA SER A 141 6.61 20.04 -14.36
C SER A 141 6.01 19.88 -12.96
N LYS A 142 5.04 18.97 -12.78
CA LYS A 142 4.43 18.72 -11.46
C LYS A 142 5.42 18.04 -10.52
N SER A 143 6.20 17.06 -11.02
CA SER A 143 7.25 16.42 -10.24
C SER A 143 8.31 17.43 -9.77
N LYS A 144 8.76 18.32 -10.68
CA LYS A 144 9.71 19.39 -10.33
C LYS A 144 9.16 20.29 -9.22
N LYS A 145 7.91 20.75 -9.34
CA LYS A 145 7.26 21.59 -8.30
C LYS A 145 7.16 20.88 -6.95
N LEU A 146 6.81 19.60 -6.95
CA LEU A 146 6.74 18.82 -5.73
C LEU A 146 8.13 18.66 -5.09
N LEU A 147 9.15 18.30 -5.88
CA LEU A 147 10.51 18.11 -5.38
C LEU A 147 11.14 19.41 -4.90
N GLN A 148 10.85 20.56 -5.53
CA GLN A 148 11.26 21.87 -5.02
C GLN A 148 10.63 22.19 -3.65
N LYS A 149 9.34 21.83 -3.46
CA LYS A 149 8.70 21.96 -2.15
C LYS A 149 9.34 21.04 -1.10
N ILE A 150 9.79 19.84 -1.50
CA ILE A 150 10.47 18.89 -0.61
C ILE A 150 11.88 19.39 -0.27
N TYR A 151 12.57 20.07 -1.22
CA TYR A 151 13.91 20.61 -1.01
C TYR A 151 14.01 21.54 0.20
N ASP A 152 12.97 22.33 0.45
CA ASP A 152 12.91 23.26 1.58
C ASP A 152 12.59 22.56 2.93
N GLN A 153 12.45 21.24 2.91
CA GLN A 153 12.10 20.46 4.10
C GLN A 153 13.31 19.63 4.58
N THR A 154 13.45 19.50 5.88
CA THR A 154 14.57 18.78 6.52
C THR A 154 14.28 17.32 6.82
N LEU A 155 13.02 16.86 6.62
CA LEU A 155 12.59 15.49 6.94
C LEU A 155 12.98 14.52 5.82
N PRO A 156 13.40 13.30 6.17
CA PRO A 156 13.51 12.21 5.21
C PRO A 156 12.23 12.05 4.43
N THR A 157 12.35 11.97 3.11
CA THR A 157 11.19 11.88 2.22
C THR A 157 11.20 10.55 1.48
N ILE A 158 10.06 9.88 1.50
CA ILE A 158 9.85 8.60 0.83
C ILE A 158 8.83 8.80 -0.28
N PHE A 159 9.10 8.23 -1.44
CA PHE A 159 8.14 8.13 -2.54
C PHE A 159 8.34 6.83 -3.31
N PHE A 160 7.30 6.38 -3.96
CA PHE A 160 7.36 5.26 -4.88
C PHE A 160 7.73 5.72 -6.27
N GLU A 161 8.51 4.89 -6.98
CA GLU A 161 8.83 5.16 -8.37
C GLU A 161 8.83 3.87 -9.20
N SER A 162 8.40 3.98 -10.45
CA SER A 162 8.39 2.84 -11.36
C SER A 162 9.77 2.61 -12.00
N PRO A 163 10.11 1.35 -12.36
CA PRO A 163 11.37 1.04 -13.06
C PRO A 163 11.55 1.81 -14.37
N HIS A 164 10.44 2.15 -15.05
CA HIS A 164 10.48 2.88 -16.32
C HIS A 164 10.78 4.37 -16.17
N ARG A 165 10.63 4.92 -14.97
CA ARG A 165 10.80 6.35 -14.69
C ARG A 165 12.02 6.66 -13.85
N ILE A 166 12.59 5.66 -13.15
CA ILE A 166 13.63 5.85 -12.14
C ILE A 166 14.82 6.69 -12.63
N LEU A 167 15.35 6.43 -13.83
CA LEU A 167 16.48 7.19 -14.36
C LEU A 167 16.16 8.68 -14.56
N LYS A 168 14.97 8.98 -15.06
CA LYS A 168 14.50 10.37 -15.24
C LYS A 168 14.30 11.05 -13.88
N THR A 169 13.80 10.33 -12.91
CA THR A 169 13.59 10.82 -11.55
C THR A 169 14.92 11.09 -10.86
N LEU A 170 15.92 10.21 -10.98
CA LEU A 170 17.27 10.43 -10.44
C LEU A 170 17.93 11.67 -11.04
N ALA A 171 17.86 11.85 -12.35
CA ALA A 171 18.37 13.06 -13.01
C ALA A 171 17.67 14.33 -12.50
N LEU A 172 16.35 14.26 -12.25
CA LEU A 172 15.60 15.39 -11.71
C LEU A 172 15.99 15.69 -10.24
N LEU A 173 16.20 14.65 -9.43
CA LEU A 173 16.68 14.78 -8.06
C LEU A 173 18.07 15.43 -8.03
N GLN A 174 19.00 14.94 -8.83
CA GLN A 174 20.35 15.51 -8.93
C GLN A 174 20.32 17.00 -9.31
N ASN A 175 19.45 17.39 -10.26
CA ASN A 175 19.31 18.79 -10.67
C ASN A 175 18.71 19.69 -9.58
N ILE A 176 17.89 19.17 -8.67
CA ILE A 176 17.22 19.98 -7.65
C ILE A 176 18.00 19.97 -6.34
N PHE A 177 18.46 18.79 -5.90
CA PHE A 177 19.11 18.60 -4.60
C PHE A 177 20.65 18.67 -4.68
N GLY A 178 21.20 18.62 -5.89
CA GLY A 178 22.64 18.58 -6.13
C GLY A 178 23.25 17.18 -6.02
N PRO A 179 24.54 17.05 -6.40
CA PRO A 179 25.22 15.76 -6.48
C PRO A 179 25.57 15.15 -5.11
N LEU A 180 25.44 15.90 -4.03
CA LEU A 180 25.74 15.42 -2.67
C LEU A 180 24.49 14.98 -1.89
N CYS A 181 23.32 14.95 -2.54
CA CYS A 181 22.09 14.47 -1.92
C CYS A 181 22.19 12.97 -1.68
N GLU A 182 22.10 12.56 -0.41
CA GLU A 182 22.07 11.15 -0.06
C GLU A 182 20.72 10.52 -0.48
N ILE A 183 20.77 9.44 -1.21
CA ILE A 183 19.61 8.69 -1.70
C ILE A 183 19.70 7.24 -1.22
N PHE A 184 18.57 6.72 -0.75
CA PHE A 184 18.38 5.30 -0.46
C PHE A 184 17.36 4.73 -1.44
N ILE A 185 17.70 3.66 -2.12
CA ILE A 185 16.82 2.96 -3.07
C ILE A 185 16.65 1.52 -2.60
N ALA A 186 15.38 1.13 -2.39
CA ALA A 186 14.99 -0.24 -2.14
C ALA A 186 14.18 -0.76 -3.34
N ARG A 187 14.71 -1.75 -4.01
CA ARG A 187 14.10 -2.35 -5.20
C ARG A 187 13.83 -3.81 -4.97
N GLU A 188 12.66 -4.30 -5.45
CA GLU A 188 12.27 -5.71 -5.39
C GLU A 188 12.34 -6.29 -3.96
N LEU A 189 11.97 -5.47 -2.96
CA LEU A 189 11.95 -5.89 -1.55
C LEU A 189 11.23 -7.22 -1.38
N THR A 190 11.81 -8.11 -0.61
CA THR A 190 11.36 -9.47 -0.29
C THR A 190 11.38 -10.47 -1.46
N LYS A 191 11.76 -10.04 -2.67
CA LYS A 191 11.86 -10.89 -3.87
C LYS A 191 13.27 -11.42 -4.07
N ILE A 192 13.43 -12.37 -5.01
CA ILE A 192 14.73 -13.04 -5.31
C ILE A 192 15.82 -12.03 -5.69
N TYR A 193 15.45 -10.95 -6.39
CA TYR A 193 16.40 -9.93 -6.84
C TYR A 193 16.30 -8.64 -6.01
N GLU A 194 16.03 -8.80 -4.70
CA GLU A 194 16.06 -7.69 -3.77
C GLU A 194 17.40 -6.94 -3.85
N THR A 195 17.31 -5.64 -3.95
CA THR A 195 18.49 -4.78 -4.03
C THR A 195 18.29 -3.52 -3.22
N ILE A 196 19.30 -3.18 -2.43
CA ILE A 196 19.35 -1.99 -1.61
C ILE A 196 20.60 -1.19 -2.00
N TYR A 197 20.40 0.07 -2.33
CA TYR A 197 21.47 1.03 -2.62
C TYR A 197 21.36 2.23 -1.69
N LYS A 198 22.49 2.67 -1.18
CA LYS A 198 22.62 3.93 -0.45
C LYS A 198 23.88 4.64 -0.92
N ASP A 199 23.71 5.79 -1.54
CA ASP A 199 24.83 6.60 -2.06
C ASP A 199 24.39 8.06 -2.20
N LYS A 200 25.35 8.91 -2.60
CA LYS A 200 25.14 10.33 -2.89
C LYS A 200 24.92 10.58 -4.36
#